data_ae83aac0bd334c69da28b8c1c5f69fd1
#
_entry.id   ae83aac0bd334c69da28b8c1c5f69fd1
#
_cell.length_a   1.000
_cell.length_b   1.000
_cell.length_c   1.000
_cell.angle_alpha   90.00
_cell.angle_beta   90.00
_cell.angle_gamma   90.00
#
_symmetry.space_group_name_H-M   'P 1'
#
loop_
_entity.id
_entity.type
_entity.pdbx_description
1 polymer ?
#
loop_
_entity_poly.entity_id
_entity_poly.type
_entity_poly.pdbx_seq_one_letter_code
_entity_poly.pdbx_strand_id
1 'polypeptide(L)'
;MSLPPLDSVPMILRPQAWLHRRHYGQVLSPISWWGRIPWLFYLVSLFVGYIERRRSPLDPVLRSLVSARIAQLCHCEFCIDITSMTLAARSGSQDKLLAVADWRSSTLFSEKERLALAYAEAATQTPPAVDDALRSAMAAHFDARALTELTALIGLQNLSARFNAAMAIPAQGLCQIPTSSSQNKE
;
A
#
# COMPACT_ATOMS: atom_id res chain seq x y z
N MET A 1 -3.93 -15.41 20.69
CA MET A 1 -5.38 -15.31 20.43
C MET A 1 -5.60 -14.08 19.57
N SER A 2 -5.98 -14.22 18.29
CA SER A 2 -6.24 -13.07 17.41
C SER A 2 -7.62 -12.49 17.74
N LEU A 3 -7.75 -11.17 17.66
CA LEU A 3 -9.04 -10.49 17.84
C LEU A 3 -9.96 -10.86 16.66
N PRO A 4 -11.17 -11.45 16.87
CA PRO A 4 -12.05 -11.81 15.77
C PRO A 4 -12.56 -10.55 15.04
N PRO A 5 -12.99 -10.63 13.77
CA PRO A 5 -13.63 -9.51 13.10
C PRO A 5 -14.96 -9.13 13.80
N LEU A 6 -15.45 -7.91 13.54
CA LEU A 6 -16.82 -7.54 13.92
C LEU A 6 -17.82 -8.37 13.11
N ASP A 7 -18.87 -8.88 13.77
CA ASP A 7 -19.94 -9.66 13.10
C ASP A 7 -20.75 -8.80 12.10
N SER A 8 -20.81 -7.49 12.33
CA SER A 8 -21.50 -6.56 11.45
C SER A 8 -20.81 -5.20 11.40
N VAL A 9 -20.93 -4.51 10.27
CA VAL A 9 -20.41 -3.15 10.10
C VAL A 9 -21.25 -2.17 10.94
N PRO A 10 -20.63 -1.38 11.83
CA PRO A 10 -21.30 -0.34 12.60
C PRO A 10 -22.11 0.60 11.71
N MET A 11 -23.27 1.05 12.16
CA MET A 11 -24.17 1.90 11.37
C MET A 11 -23.47 3.15 10.84
N ILE A 12 -22.62 3.78 11.65
CA ILE A 12 -21.85 4.96 11.25
C ILE A 12 -20.88 4.68 10.09
N LEU A 13 -20.43 3.44 9.88
CA LEU A 13 -19.51 3.05 8.81
C LEU A 13 -20.21 2.45 7.57
N ARG A 14 -21.55 2.36 7.57
CA ARG A 14 -22.31 1.87 6.41
C ARG A 14 -22.08 2.65 5.12
N PRO A 15 -21.97 4.01 5.15
CA PRO A 15 -21.61 4.77 3.94
C PRO A 15 -20.27 4.35 3.37
N GLN A 16 -19.25 4.14 4.23
CA GLN A 16 -17.93 3.69 3.80
C GLN A 16 -17.97 2.26 3.25
N ALA A 17 -18.72 1.36 3.89
CA ALA A 17 -18.92 0.00 3.38
C ALA A 17 -19.63 -0.01 2.01
N TRP A 18 -20.57 0.90 1.78
CA TRP A 18 -21.20 1.09 0.47
C TRP A 18 -20.19 1.55 -0.59
N LEU A 19 -19.31 2.52 -0.25
CA LEU A 19 -18.24 2.97 -1.13
C LEU A 19 -17.27 1.83 -1.47
N HIS A 20 -16.92 0.99 -0.49
CA HIS A 20 -16.09 -0.19 -0.73
C HIS A 20 -16.74 -1.13 -1.74
N ARG A 21 -18.03 -1.47 -1.57
CA ARG A 21 -18.76 -2.34 -2.52
C ARG A 21 -18.79 -1.75 -3.92
N ARG A 22 -19.02 -0.42 -4.02
CA ARG A 22 -19.06 0.26 -5.31
C ARG A 22 -17.71 0.26 -6.03
N HIS A 23 -16.61 0.40 -5.29
CA HIS A 23 -15.27 0.56 -5.85
C HIS A 23 -14.53 -0.77 -6.02
N TYR A 24 -14.68 -1.69 -5.06
CA TYR A 24 -13.95 -2.97 -5.00
C TYR A 24 -14.85 -4.19 -5.21
N GLY A 25 -16.15 -4.03 -5.43
CA GLY A 25 -17.10 -5.13 -5.51
C GLY A 25 -17.44 -5.78 -4.16
N GLN A 26 -16.68 -5.50 -3.11
CA GLN A 26 -16.84 -6.08 -1.77
C GLN A 26 -16.47 -5.08 -0.66
N VAL A 27 -16.86 -5.38 0.57
CA VAL A 27 -16.42 -4.61 1.74
C VAL A 27 -15.01 -5.05 2.11
N LEU A 28 -14.09 -4.09 2.24
CA LEU A 28 -12.71 -4.41 2.62
C LEU A 28 -12.61 -4.87 4.07
N SER A 29 -11.89 -5.98 4.31
CA SER A 29 -11.72 -6.62 5.62
C SER A 29 -11.32 -5.68 6.75
N PRO A 30 -10.40 -4.71 6.56
CA PRO A 30 -10.00 -3.82 7.65
C PRO A 30 -11.15 -3.12 8.39
N ILE A 31 -12.28 -2.84 7.71
CA ILE A 31 -13.44 -2.22 8.36
C ILE A 31 -13.94 -3.03 9.57
N SER A 32 -13.78 -4.35 9.55
CA SER A 32 -14.22 -5.25 10.63
C SER A 32 -13.30 -5.25 11.84
N TRP A 33 -12.11 -4.67 11.75
CA TRP A 33 -11.17 -4.50 12.86
C TRP A 33 -11.05 -3.04 13.28
N TRP A 34 -10.73 -2.14 12.37
CA TRP A 34 -10.64 -0.71 12.61
C TRP A 34 -11.98 -0.11 13.02
N GLY A 35 -13.09 -0.67 12.53
CA GLY A 35 -14.45 -0.20 12.77
C GLY A 35 -14.92 -0.29 14.23
N ARG A 36 -14.14 -0.95 15.13
CA ARG A 36 -14.37 -0.89 16.56
C ARG A 36 -14.19 0.52 17.13
N ILE A 37 -13.37 1.33 16.46
CA ILE A 37 -13.19 2.75 16.77
C ILE A 37 -13.54 3.53 15.49
N PRO A 38 -14.82 3.79 15.20
CA PRO A 38 -15.26 4.36 13.92
C PRO A 38 -14.57 5.66 13.54
N TRP A 39 -14.32 6.52 14.50
CA TRP A 39 -13.64 7.80 14.26
C TRP A 39 -12.17 7.60 13.85
N LEU A 40 -11.47 6.65 14.45
CA LEU A 40 -10.11 6.29 14.03
C LEU A 40 -10.11 5.75 12.60
N PHE A 41 -11.07 4.91 12.26
CA PHE A 41 -11.24 4.41 10.88
C PHE A 41 -11.46 5.56 9.88
N TYR A 42 -12.32 6.53 10.22
CA TYR A 42 -12.54 7.70 9.36
C TYR A 42 -11.31 8.59 9.22
N LEU A 43 -10.54 8.82 10.29
CA LEU A 43 -9.29 9.60 10.23
C LEU A 43 -8.28 8.94 9.29
N VAL A 44 -8.09 7.63 9.40
CA VAL A 44 -7.20 6.88 8.50
C VAL A 44 -7.73 6.90 7.07
N SER A 45 -9.05 6.71 6.87
CA SER A 45 -9.68 6.77 5.54
C SER A 45 -9.54 8.14 4.88
N LEU A 46 -9.66 9.22 5.64
CA LEU A 46 -9.43 10.59 5.16
C LEU A 46 -7.98 10.80 4.76
N PHE A 47 -7.04 10.27 5.55
CA PHE A 47 -5.62 10.36 5.21
C PHE A 47 -5.31 9.57 3.92
N VAL A 48 -5.83 8.35 3.78
CA VAL A 48 -5.75 7.58 2.53
C VAL A 48 -6.31 8.39 1.37
N GLY A 49 -7.52 8.96 1.51
CA GLY A 49 -8.16 9.78 0.49
C GLY A 49 -7.34 11.02 0.11
N TYR A 50 -6.68 11.64 1.08
CA TYR A 50 -5.77 12.77 0.82
C TYR A 50 -4.55 12.36 0.01
N ILE A 51 -3.87 11.28 0.40
CA ILE A 51 -2.71 10.74 -0.33
C ILE A 51 -3.10 10.31 -1.75
N GLU A 52 -4.27 9.70 -1.90
CA GLU A 52 -4.74 9.15 -3.19
C GLU A 52 -5.44 10.16 -4.09
N ARG A 53 -5.54 11.42 -3.69
CA ARG A 53 -6.19 12.47 -4.50
C ARG A 53 -5.51 12.68 -5.86
N ARG A 54 -6.30 13.09 -6.86
CA ARG A 54 -5.82 13.31 -8.25
C ARG A 54 -4.76 14.43 -8.38
N ARG A 55 -4.75 15.41 -7.45
CA ARG A 55 -3.83 16.56 -7.44
C ARG A 55 -2.59 16.33 -6.57
N SER A 56 -2.24 15.09 -6.28
CA SER A 56 -0.98 14.75 -5.61
C SER A 56 0.21 15.14 -6.50
N PRO A 57 1.32 15.64 -5.95
CA PRO A 57 2.56 15.87 -6.69
C PRO A 57 3.28 14.57 -7.06
N LEU A 58 2.85 13.43 -6.51
CA LEU A 58 3.42 12.13 -6.77
C LEU A 58 2.65 11.41 -7.88
N ASP A 59 3.38 10.79 -8.79
CA ASP A 59 2.81 9.92 -9.82
C ASP A 59 2.01 8.77 -9.18
N PRO A 60 0.82 8.40 -9.72
CA PRO A 60 0.01 7.32 -9.18
C PRO A 60 0.69 5.96 -9.16
N VAL A 61 1.52 5.64 -10.19
CA VAL A 61 2.27 4.38 -10.25
C VAL A 61 3.34 4.37 -9.16
N LEU A 62 4.07 5.47 -8.98
CA LEU A 62 5.07 5.62 -7.92
C LEU A 62 4.47 5.40 -6.54
N ARG A 63 3.30 6.00 -6.24
CA ARG A 63 2.58 5.79 -4.96
C ARG A 63 2.26 4.31 -4.75
N SER A 64 1.77 3.64 -5.79
CA SER A 64 1.43 2.22 -5.72
C SER A 64 2.65 1.32 -5.54
N LEU A 65 3.77 1.64 -6.21
CA LEU A 65 5.05 0.93 -6.05
C LEU A 65 5.54 0.98 -4.61
N VAL A 66 5.60 2.19 -4.04
CA VAL A 66 6.04 2.40 -2.65
C VAL A 66 5.12 1.68 -1.67
N SER A 67 3.80 1.78 -1.85
CA SER A 67 2.83 1.10 -0.99
C SER A 67 2.95 -0.42 -1.07
N ALA A 68 3.11 -0.99 -2.27
CA ALA A 68 3.28 -2.43 -2.47
C ALA A 68 4.57 -2.92 -1.80
N ARG A 69 5.68 -2.18 -1.96
CA ARG A 69 6.95 -2.56 -1.33
C ARG A 69 6.87 -2.55 0.20
N ILE A 70 6.28 -1.53 0.80
CA ILE A 70 6.09 -1.45 2.26
C ILE A 70 5.17 -2.57 2.76
N ALA A 71 4.10 -2.89 2.03
CA ALA A 71 3.21 -3.99 2.36
C ALA A 71 3.95 -5.33 2.44
N GLN A 72 4.87 -5.60 1.49
CA GLN A 72 5.75 -6.77 1.50
C GLN A 72 6.69 -6.77 2.71
N LEU A 73 7.37 -5.66 2.98
CA LEU A 73 8.29 -5.52 4.12
C LEU A 73 7.60 -5.71 5.47
N CYS A 74 6.35 -5.28 5.59
CA CYS A 74 5.54 -5.44 6.80
C CYS A 74 4.82 -6.79 6.88
N HIS A 75 4.96 -7.68 5.89
CA HIS A 75 4.28 -8.98 5.81
C HIS A 75 2.75 -8.89 6.03
N CYS A 76 2.12 -7.83 5.49
CA CYS A 76 0.68 -7.61 5.63
C CYS A 76 -0.06 -8.25 4.44
N GLU A 77 -0.66 -9.42 4.63
CA GLU A 77 -1.36 -10.16 3.57
C GLU A 77 -2.43 -9.31 2.87
N PHE A 78 -3.32 -8.67 3.63
CA PHE A 78 -4.33 -7.77 3.08
C PHE A 78 -3.71 -6.60 2.31
N CYS A 79 -2.64 -5.99 2.87
CA CYS A 79 -2.01 -4.85 2.22
C CYS A 79 -1.30 -5.25 0.93
N ILE A 80 -0.64 -6.41 0.90
CA ILE A 80 -0.05 -6.97 -0.32
C ILE A 80 -1.13 -7.15 -1.39
N ASP A 81 -2.26 -7.74 -1.03
CA ASP A 81 -3.38 -8.02 -1.95
C ASP A 81 -3.91 -6.72 -2.58
N ILE A 82 -4.31 -5.74 -1.78
CA ILE A 82 -4.90 -4.49 -2.29
C ILE A 82 -3.90 -3.58 -3.02
N THR A 83 -2.65 -3.49 -2.53
CA THR A 83 -1.63 -2.66 -3.19
C THR A 83 -1.15 -3.28 -4.48
N SER A 84 -1.10 -4.61 -4.57
CA SER A 84 -0.79 -5.36 -5.79
C SER A 84 -1.85 -5.13 -6.88
N MET A 85 -3.13 -5.25 -6.53
CA MET A 85 -4.24 -4.93 -7.42
C MET A 85 -4.12 -3.48 -7.95
N THR A 86 -3.87 -2.54 -7.04
CA THR A 86 -3.78 -1.10 -7.39
C THR A 86 -2.58 -0.82 -8.28
N LEU A 87 -1.42 -1.43 -8.01
CA LEU A 87 -0.21 -1.28 -8.82
C LEU A 87 -0.42 -1.84 -10.23
N ALA A 88 -0.97 -3.05 -10.35
CA ALA A 88 -1.26 -3.66 -11.65
C ALA A 88 -2.23 -2.79 -12.47
N ALA A 89 -3.29 -2.28 -11.85
CA ALA A 89 -4.27 -1.43 -12.52
C ALA A 89 -3.67 -0.10 -12.99
N ARG A 90 -2.76 0.52 -12.23
CA ARG A 90 -2.16 1.81 -12.55
C ARG A 90 -1.01 1.73 -13.52
N SER A 91 -0.20 0.67 -13.47
CA SER A 91 0.93 0.46 -14.39
C SER A 91 0.51 -0.11 -15.74
N GLY A 92 -0.72 -0.62 -15.86
CA GLY A 92 -1.24 -1.24 -17.07
C GLY A 92 -0.62 -2.61 -17.37
N SER A 93 0.25 -3.14 -16.51
CA SER A 93 0.84 -4.48 -16.61
C SER A 93 1.12 -5.05 -15.21
N GLN A 94 1.41 -6.35 -15.14
CA GLN A 94 1.84 -7.02 -13.91
C GLN A 94 3.37 -7.02 -13.74
N ASP A 95 4.13 -6.57 -14.73
CA ASP A 95 5.59 -6.71 -14.75
C ASP A 95 6.25 -6.01 -13.55
N LYS A 96 5.88 -4.74 -13.28
CA LYS A 96 6.40 -4.00 -12.14
C LYS A 96 5.96 -4.61 -10.81
N LEU A 97 4.75 -5.18 -10.75
CA LEU A 97 4.26 -5.86 -9.56
C LEU A 97 5.09 -7.10 -9.25
N LEU A 98 5.38 -7.93 -10.26
CA LEU A 98 6.18 -9.14 -10.10
C LEU A 98 7.64 -8.83 -9.75
N ALA A 99 8.16 -7.71 -10.27
CA ALA A 99 9.56 -7.30 -10.09
C ALA A 99 9.80 -6.45 -8.82
N VAL A 100 8.77 -5.92 -8.15
CA VAL A 100 8.96 -4.95 -7.06
C VAL A 100 9.67 -5.53 -5.83
N ALA A 101 9.60 -6.83 -5.59
CA ALA A 101 10.34 -7.50 -4.53
C ALA A 101 11.85 -7.43 -4.76
N ASP A 102 12.27 -7.61 -6.01
CA ASP A 102 13.66 -7.64 -6.47
C ASP A 102 14.01 -6.44 -7.36
N TRP A 103 13.41 -5.29 -7.06
CA TRP A 103 13.51 -4.08 -7.88
C TRP A 103 14.93 -3.63 -8.20
N ARG A 104 15.91 -3.96 -7.33
CA ARG A 104 17.32 -3.59 -7.53
C ARG A 104 17.95 -4.26 -8.75
N SER A 105 17.58 -5.50 -9.03
CA SER A 105 18.07 -6.27 -10.17
C SER A 105 17.28 -6.06 -11.47
N SER A 106 16.06 -5.51 -11.36
CA SER A 106 15.15 -5.31 -12.50
C SER A 106 15.46 -4.03 -13.26
N THR A 107 15.34 -4.03 -14.58
CA THR A 107 15.49 -2.86 -15.47
C THR A 107 14.19 -2.08 -15.67
N LEU A 108 13.07 -2.56 -15.09
CA LEU A 108 11.73 -1.99 -15.30
C LEU A 108 11.50 -0.66 -14.55
N PHE A 109 12.35 -0.32 -13.59
CA PHE A 109 12.17 0.85 -12.73
C PHE A 109 13.06 2.00 -13.17
N SER A 110 12.46 3.18 -13.32
CA SER A 110 13.20 4.41 -13.54
C SER A 110 14.09 4.77 -12.34
N GLU A 111 15.07 5.64 -12.54
CA GLU A 111 15.93 6.14 -11.47
C GLU A 111 15.13 6.74 -10.30
N LYS A 112 14.11 7.54 -10.62
CA LYS A 112 13.21 8.15 -9.63
C LYS A 112 12.43 7.11 -8.84
N GLU A 113 11.93 6.05 -9.49
CA GLU A 113 11.24 4.95 -8.81
C GLU A 113 12.18 4.15 -7.91
N ARG A 114 13.40 3.85 -8.39
CA ARG A 114 14.44 3.16 -7.62
C ARG A 114 14.81 3.94 -6.36
N LEU A 115 14.97 5.26 -6.50
CA LEU A 115 15.30 6.13 -5.39
C LEU A 115 14.18 6.17 -4.36
N ALA A 116 12.91 6.27 -4.80
CA ALA A 116 11.76 6.25 -3.91
C ALA A 116 11.59 4.90 -3.19
N LEU A 117 11.87 3.78 -3.87
CA LEU A 117 11.84 2.43 -3.26
C LEU A 117 12.96 2.28 -2.23
N ALA A 118 14.18 2.74 -2.52
CA ALA A 118 15.29 2.74 -1.56
C ALA A 118 14.95 3.56 -0.30
N TYR A 119 14.38 4.76 -0.51
CA TYR A 119 13.94 5.62 0.58
C TYR A 119 12.83 4.98 1.41
N ALA A 120 11.83 4.37 0.76
CA ALA A 120 10.74 3.68 1.44
C ALA A 120 11.25 2.50 2.30
N GLU A 121 12.19 1.69 1.79
CA GLU A 121 12.79 0.60 2.54
C GLU A 121 13.58 1.11 3.76
N ALA A 122 14.44 2.13 3.55
CA ALA A 122 15.23 2.71 4.63
C ALA A 122 14.35 3.36 5.72
N ALA A 123 13.29 4.07 5.32
CA ALA A 123 12.36 4.71 6.25
C ALA A 123 11.44 3.72 6.98
N THR A 124 11.25 2.50 6.43
CA THR A 124 10.41 1.44 7.04
C THR A 124 11.18 0.65 8.12
N GLN A 125 12.50 0.70 8.12
CA GLN A 125 13.33 0.04 9.14
C GLN A 125 13.09 0.62 10.54
N THR A 126 13.46 -0.13 11.56
CA THR A 126 13.39 0.31 12.97
C THR A 126 14.75 0.06 13.64
N PRO A 127 15.54 1.12 13.96
CA PRO A 127 15.31 2.52 13.62
C PRO A 127 15.40 2.79 12.11
N PRO A 128 14.83 3.92 11.61
CA PRO A 128 14.96 4.28 10.21
C PRO A 128 16.43 4.43 9.78
N ALA A 129 16.78 3.86 8.62
CA ALA A 129 18.15 3.83 8.09
C ALA A 129 18.38 4.83 6.92
N VAL A 130 17.71 5.96 6.97
CA VAL A 130 17.86 7.03 5.96
C VAL A 130 19.12 7.82 6.29
N ASP A 131 20.18 7.63 5.51
CA ASP A 131 21.43 8.38 5.64
C ASP A 131 21.41 9.72 4.89
N ASP A 132 22.46 10.52 5.04
CA ASP A 132 22.55 11.86 4.43
C ASP A 132 22.74 11.79 2.91
N ALA A 133 23.38 10.75 2.39
CA ALA A 133 23.52 10.52 0.96
C ALA A 133 22.15 10.30 0.32
N LEU A 134 21.31 9.42 0.91
CA LEU A 134 19.96 9.16 0.44
C LEU A 134 19.06 10.40 0.58
N ARG A 135 19.17 11.16 1.69
CA ARG A 135 18.43 12.44 1.84
C ARG A 135 18.79 13.43 0.73
N SER A 136 20.08 13.57 0.44
CA SER A 136 20.55 14.48 -0.61
C SER A 136 20.06 14.05 -2.00
N ALA A 137 20.13 12.76 -2.31
CA ALA A 137 19.62 12.22 -3.57
C ALA A 137 18.11 12.43 -3.69
N MET A 138 17.35 12.21 -2.62
CA MET A 138 15.89 12.48 -2.62
C MET A 138 15.58 13.94 -2.89
N ALA A 139 16.31 14.88 -2.25
CA ALA A 139 16.12 16.31 -2.45
C ALA A 139 16.47 16.78 -3.88
N ALA A 140 17.36 16.07 -4.58
CA ALA A 140 17.68 16.35 -5.98
C ALA A 140 16.59 15.92 -6.97
N HIS A 141 15.77 14.89 -6.62
CA HIS A 141 14.78 14.31 -7.53
C HIS A 141 13.32 14.65 -7.17
N PHE A 142 13.08 15.12 -5.96
CA PHE A 142 11.74 15.47 -5.46
C PHE A 142 11.77 16.88 -4.87
N ASP A 143 10.84 17.73 -5.26
CA ASP A 143 10.63 18.99 -4.55
C ASP A 143 10.17 18.75 -3.10
N ALA A 144 10.25 19.79 -2.28
CA ALA A 144 9.93 19.69 -0.85
C ALA A 144 8.50 19.17 -0.60
N ARG A 145 7.54 19.53 -1.45
CA ARG A 145 6.15 19.09 -1.32
C ARG A 145 6.01 17.61 -1.66
N ALA A 146 6.59 17.17 -2.77
CA ALA A 146 6.57 15.76 -3.19
C ALA A 146 7.30 14.88 -2.18
N LEU A 147 8.46 15.31 -1.67
CA LEU A 147 9.19 14.55 -0.65
C LEU A 147 8.41 14.44 0.66
N THR A 148 7.79 15.54 1.12
CA THR A 148 6.93 15.51 2.32
C THR A 148 5.76 14.56 2.14
N GLU A 149 5.10 14.59 0.98
CA GLU A 149 3.96 13.72 0.70
C GLU A 149 4.38 12.25 0.55
N LEU A 150 5.53 11.98 -0.05
CA LEU A 150 6.09 10.62 -0.13
C LEU A 150 6.42 10.08 1.27
N THR A 151 7.02 10.89 2.12
CA THR A 151 7.32 10.49 3.51
C THR A 151 6.02 10.23 4.30
N ALA A 152 5.00 11.07 4.11
CA ALA A 152 3.68 10.88 4.72
C ALA A 152 2.99 9.60 4.21
N LEU A 153 3.07 9.29 2.91
CA LEU A 153 2.60 8.02 2.32
C LEU A 153 3.29 6.82 2.98
N ILE A 154 4.62 6.87 3.11
CA ILE A 154 5.40 5.81 3.76
C ILE A 154 4.93 5.60 5.21
N GLY A 155 4.78 6.69 5.97
CA GLY A 155 4.27 6.64 7.35
C GLY A 155 2.85 6.05 7.44
N LEU A 156 1.94 6.47 6.58
CA LEU A 156 0.57 5.95 6.51
C LEU A 156 0.55 4.45 6.16
N GLN A 157 1.35 4.04 5.17
CA GLN A 157 1.40 2.65 4.75
C GLN A 157 2.01 1.75 5.84
N ASN A 158 3.04 2.24 6.55
CA ASN A 158 3.60 1.54 7.72
C ASN A 158 2.57 1.41 8.85
N LEU A 159 1.84 2.48 9.17
CA LEU A 159 0.76 2.46 10.17
C LEU A 159 -0.27 1.37 9.82
N SER A 160 -0.80 1.42 8.60
CA SER A 160 -1.84 0.50 8.13
C SER A 160 -1.35 -0.94 8.06
N ALA A 161 -0.16 -1.16 7.47
CA ALA A 161 0.37 -2.50 7.26
C ALA A 161 0.74 -3.18 8.59
N ARG A 162 1.38 -2.46 9.51
CA ARG A 162 1.74 -2.99 10.84
C ARG A 162 0.51 -3.27 11.68
N PHE A 163 -0.51 -2.40 11.65
CA PHE A 163 -1.79 -2.66 12.32
C PHE A 163 -2.46 -3.91 11.75
N ASN A 164 -2.62 -3.98 10.43
CA ASN A 164 -3.31 -5.08 9.78
C ASN A 164 -2.57 -6.42 9.99
N ALA A 165 -1.24 -6.42 9.92
CA ALA A 165 -0.42 -7.59 10.20
C ALA A 165 -0.56 -8.03 11.68
N ALA A 166 -0.48 -7.09 12.63
CA ALA A 166 -0.65 -7.38 14.06
C ALA A 166 -2.04 -7.94 14.39
N MET A 167 -3.08 -7.52 13.64
CA MET A 167 -4.44 -8.04 13.77
C MET A 167 -4.70 -9.29 12.94
N ALA A 168 -3.69 -9.80 12.19
CA ALA A 168 -3.80 -10.95 11.29
C ALA A 168 -4.97 -10.82 10.30
N ILE A 169 -5.13 -9.63 9.70
CA ILE A 169 -6.19 -9.38 8.71
C ILE A 169 -5.83 -10.10 7.41
N PRO A 170 -6.67 -11.07 6.95
CA PRO A 170 -6.33 -11.90 5.80
C PRO A 170 -6.47 -11.15 4.48
N ALA A 171 -5.80 -11.64 3.45
CA ALA A 171 -6.04 -11.29 2.05
C ALA A 171 -7.50 -11.61 1.65
N GLN A 172 -8.01 -10.88 0.65
CA GLN A 172 -9.38 -11.02 0.15
C GLN A 172 -9.47 -11.45 -1.32
N GLY A 173 -8.34 -11.77 -1.96
CA GLY A 173 -8.29 -12.14 -3.37
C GLY A 173 -8.61 -10.98 -4.31
N LEU A 174 -8.22 -9.76 -3.92
CA LEU A 174 -8.41 -8.56 -4.73
C LEU A 174 -7.48 -8.54 -5.95
N CYS A 175 -6.25 -9.03 -5.77
CA CYS A 175 -5.27 -9.18 -6.82
C CYS A 175 -5.29 -10.60 -7.39
N GLN A 176 -5.80 -10.75 -8.62
CA GLN A 176 -5.72 -12.01 -9.35
C GLN A 176 -4.44 -12.01 -10.19
N ILE A 177 -3.34 -12.50 -9.62
CA ILE A 177 -2.15 -12.82 -10.38
C ILE A 177 -2.38 -14.19 -11.00
N PRO A 178 -2.33 -14.36 -12.35
CA PRO A 178 -2.36 -15.68 -12.95
C PRO A 178 -1.16 -16.47 -12.43
N THR A 179 -1.40 -17.49 -11.64
CA THR A 179 -0.35 -18.42 -11.25
C THR A 179 0.05 -19.20 -12.49
N SER A 180 1.35 -19.25 -12.80
CA SER A 180 1.95 -19.98 -13.93
C SER A 180 1.77 -21.51 -13.84
N SER A 181 0.88 -22.01 -13.01
CA SER A 181 0.63 -23.44 -12.76
C SER A 181 -0.45 -24.07 -13.62
N SER A 182 -0.99 -23.39 -14.64
CA SER A 182 -2.00 -23.98 -15.54
C SER A 182 -1.47 -24.41 -16.92
N GLN A 183 -0.15 -24.49 -17.11
CA GLN A 183 0.44 -25.00 -18.36
C GLN A 183 1.14 -26.36 -18.17
N ASN A 184 0.50 -27.33 -17.52
CA ASN A 184 0.90 -28.73 -17.67
C ASN A 184 -0.31 -29.63 -17.34
N LYS A 185 -1.29 -29.68 -18.25
CA LYS A 185 -2.23 -30.78 -18.42
C LYS A 185 -2.62 -30.81 -19.90
N GLU A 186 -1.80 -31.41 -20.71
CA GLU A 186 -2.19 -32.23 -21.87
C GLU A 186 -1.26 -33.46 -21.93
#